data_072b25de72c94f39e7da6f9ce77c9578
#
_entry.id   072b25de72c94f39e7da6f9ce77c9578
#
_cell.length_a   1.000
_cell.length_b   1.000
_cell.length_c   1.000
_cell.angle_alpha   90.00
_cell.angle_beta   90.00
_cell.angle_gamma   90.00
#
_symmetry.space_group_name_H-M   'P 1'
#
loop_
_entity.id
_entity.type
_entity.pdbx_description
1 polymer ?
#
loop_
_entity_poly.entity_id
_entity_poly.type
_entity_poly.pdbx_seq_one_letter_code
_entity_poly.pdbx_strand_id
1 'polypeptide(L)'
;MVTLAELNSADEELAGSIVTPLIERAPEIAIQVARRRPFENLDQLNDAIRRELLRLCDEERLELFRKHPELAPENPMTMTGESQSEQGRLNLTSDENEYRALLSELNAKYRLKFDFPFITALVRHPGMESVLAEFKKRIANDRKSEIKQSIEQIIIVSSSRAHALFADEKANPVQRASTAQ
;
A
#
# COMPACT_ATOMS: atom_id res chain seq x y z
N MET A 1 -15.00 -11.44 5.62
CA MET A 1 -14.12 -11.56 4.46
C MET A 1 -14.88 -11.02 3.27
N VAL A 2 -14.31 -10.12 2.49
CA VAL A 2 -15.02 -9.41 1.41
C VAL A 2 -14.67 -10.08 0.07
N THR A 3 -15.67 -10.23 -0.82
CA THR A 3 -15.52 -10.78 -2.16
C THR A 3 -15.61 -9.67 -3.23
N LEU A 4 -15.07 -9.93 -4.43
CA LEU A 4 -15.26 -9.01 -5.57
C LEU A 4 -16.75 -8.87 -5.96
N ALA A 5 -17.53 -9.92 -5.79
CA ALA A 5 -18.98 -9.87 -6.04
C ALA A 5 -19.67 -8.88 -5.08
N GLU A 6 -19.30 -8.88 -3.79
CA GLU A 6 -19.81 -7.91 -2.82
C GLU A 6 -19.35 -6.49 -3.16
N LEU A 7 -18.06 -6.29 -3.51
CA LEU A 7 -17.58 -5.01 -3.97
C LEU A 7 -18.33 -4.52 -5.20
N ASN A 8 -18.59 -5.39 -6.18
CA ASN A 8 -19.28 -5.04 -7.42
C ASN A 8 -20.76 -4.68 -7.21
N SER A 9 -21.44 -5.32 -6.24
CA SER A 9 -22.87 -5.08 -5.94
C SER A 9 -23.10 -3.98 -4.90
N ALA A 10 -22.05 -3.52 -4.20
CA ALA A 10 -22.14 -2.47 -3.18
C ALA A 10 -22.57 -1.13 -3.80
N ASP A 11 -23.24 -0.29 -3.02
CA ASP A 11 -23.42 1.11 -3.37
C ASP A 11 -22.07 1.87 -3.38
N GLU A 12 -22.09 3.15 -3.74
CA GLU A 12 -20.85 3.92 -3.91
C GLU A 12 -20.11 4.11 -2.57
N GLU A 13 -20.85 4.33 -1.49
CA GLU A 13 -20.27 4.57 -0.16
C GLU A 13 -19.61 3.30 0.39
N LEU A 14 -20.32 2.19 0.36
CA LEU A 14 -19.79 0.90 0.82
C LEU A 14 -18.64 0.43 -0.05
N ALA A 15 -18.71 0.59 -1.36
CA ALA A 15 -17.63 0.23 -2.26
C ALA A 15 -16.36 1.06 -2.02
N GLY A 16 -16.52 2.37 -1.79
CA GLY A 16 -15.41 3.24 -1.38
C GLY A 16 -14.77 2.78 -0.07
N SER A 17 -15.59 2.41 0.91
CA SER A 17 -15.12 1.90 2.20
C SER A 17 -14.35 0.58 2.07
N ILE A 18 -14.77 -0.32 1.19
CA ILE A 18 -14.08 -1.59 0.90
C ILE A 18 -12.70 -1.35 0.27
N VAL A 19 -12.59 -0.36 -0.62
CA VAL A 19 -11.32 -0.05 -1.33
C VAL A 19 -10.38 0.80 -0.48
N THR A 20 -10.88 1.60 0.46
CA THR A 20 -10.08 2.53 1.27
C THR A 20 -8.87 1.87 1.96
N PRO A 21 -8.94 0.68 2.58
CA PRO A 21 -7.77 0.04 3.19
C PRO A 21 -6.65 -0.32 2.22
N LEU A 22 -6.95 -0.40 0.92
CA LEU A 22 -5.97 -0.78 -0.09
C LEU A 22 -4.96 0.34 -0.40
N ILE A 23 -5.33 1.61 -0.17
CA ILE A 23 -4.51 2.78 -0.52
C ILE A 23 -4.34 3.65 0.72
N GLU A 24 -3.13 3.71 1.24
CA GLU A 24 -2.82 4.41 2.50
C GLU A 24 -3.31 5.85 2.52
N ARG A 25 -4.26 6.16 3.42
CA ARG A 25 -4.80 7.51 3.69
C ARG A 25 -5.24 8.30 2.46
N ALA A 26 -5.79 7.61 1.45
CA ALA A 26 -6.25 8.20 0.21
C ALA A 26 -7.70 7.79 -0.14
N PRO A 27 -8.69 8.11 0.70
CA PRO A 27 -10.08 7.72 0.47
C PRO A 27 -10.64 8.30 -0.83
N GLU A 28 -10.20 9.47 -1.24
CA GLU A 28 -10.57 10.10 -2.52
C GLU A 28 -10.14 9.25 -3.72
N ILE A 29 -8.96 8.66 -3.69
CA ILE A 29 -8.48 7.75 -4.74
C ILE A 29 -9.26 6.42 -4.69
N ALA A 30 -9.50 5.89 -3.48
CA ALA A 30 -10.29 4.69 -3.29
C ALA A 30 -11.70 4.80 -3.89
N ILE A 31 -12.37 5.94 -3.74
CA ILE A 31 -13.66 6.23 -4.36
C ILE A 31 -13.55 6.21 -5.90
N GLN A 32 -12.52 6.82 -6.48
CA GLN A 32 -12.32 6.80 -7.94
C GLN A 32 -12.08 5.39 -8.46
N VAL A 33 -11.32 4.57 -7.74
CA VAL A 33 -11.15 3.14 -8.07
C VAL A 33 -12.48 2.42 -7.98
N ALA A 34 -13.24 2.58 -6.88
CA ALA A 34 -14.53 1.96 -6.68
C ALA A 34 -15.56 2.30 -7.78
N ARG A 35 -15.52 3.48 -8.35
CA ARG A 35 -16.37 3.93 -9.48
C ARG A 35 -16.10 3.21 -10.80
N ARG A 36 -14.97 2.49 -10.91
CA ARG A 36 -14.62 1.71 -12.11
C ARG A 36 -15.21 0.30 -12.15
N ARG A 37 -15.99 -0.07 -11.12
CA ARG A 37 -16.70 -1.35 -11.09
C ARG A 37 -17.62 -1.52 -12.33
N PRO A 38 -17.94 -2.77 -12.71
CA PRO A 38 -17.56 -4.03 -12.07
C PRO A 38 -16.14 -4.50 -12.43
N PHE A 39 -15.52 -5.28 -11.52
CA PHE A 39 -14.24 -5.97 -11.74
C PHE A 39 -14.50 -7.46 -11.88
N GLU A 40 -14.00 -8.08 -12.95
CA GLU A 40 -14.16 -9.52 -13.21
C GLU A 40 -13.19 -10.35 -12.36
N ASN A 41 -12.03 -9.78 -12.01
CA ASN A 41 -10.97 -10.44 -11.26
C ASN A 41 -10.10 -9.40 -10.54
N LEU A 42 -9.18 -9.88 -9.68
CA LEU A 42 -8.25 -9.01 -8.95
C LEU A 42 -7.29 -8.23 -9.86
N ASP A 43 -6.95 -8.75 -11.03
CA ASP A 43 -6.05 -8.04 -11.94
C ASP A 43 -6.70 -6.76 -12.46
N GLN A 44 -8.02 -6.78 -12.76
CA GLN A 44 -8.76 -5.58 -13.15
C GLN A 44 -8.85 -4.55 -12.02
N LEU A 45 -9.04 -4.98 -10.77
CA LEU A 45 -8.99 -4.09 -9.61
C LEU A 45 -7.58 -3.48 -9.44
N ASN A 46 -6.54 -4.29 -9.52
CA ASN A 46 -5.16 -3.82 -9.43
C ASN A 46 -4.81 -2.84 -10.58
N ASP A 47 -5.27 -3.11 -11.79
CA ASP A 47 -5.11 -2.19 -12.92
C ASP A 47 -5.85 -0.86 -12.71
N ALA A 48 -7.04 -0.89 -12.11
CA ALA A 48 -7.78 0.32 -11.77
C ALA A 48 -7.02 1.14 -10.71
N ILE A 49 -6.51 0.51 -9.65
CA ILE A 49 -5.67 1.17 -8.64
C ILE A 49 -4.43 1.79 -9.30
N ARG A 50 -3.72 1.02 -10.09
CA ARG A 50 -2.52 1.48 -10.81
C ARG A 50 -2.82 2.70 -11.69
N ARG A 51 -3.91 2.67 -12.44
CA ARG A 51 -4.30 3.79 -13.31
C ARG A 51 -4.59 5.06 -12.53
N GLU A 52 -5.35 4.96 -11.43
CA GLU A 52 -5.66 6.15 -10.62
C GLU A 52 -4.41 6.73 -9.98
N LEU A 53 -3.49 5.91 -9.47
CA LEU A 53 -2.24 6.37 -8.88
C LEU A 53 -1.29 6.99 -9.93
N LEU A 54 -1.19 6.42 -11.13
CA LEU A 54 -0.32 6.94 -12.19
C LEU A 54 -0.85 8.23 -12.84
N ARG A 55 -2.18 8.49 -12.77
CA ARG A 55 -2.78 9.74 -13.28
C ARG A 55 -2.44 10.96 -12.45
N LEU A 56 -2.03 10.78 -11.19
CA LEU A 56 -1.66 11.87 -10.30
C LEU A 56 -0.49 12.67 -10.90
N CYS A 57 -0.60 14.00 -10.89
CA CYS A 57 0.53 14.88 -11.16
C CYS A 57 1.56 14.82 -10.02
N ASP A 58 2.74 15.40 -10.19
CA ASP A 58 3.80 15.30 -9.18
C ASP A 58 3.40 15.97 -7.86
N GLU A 59 2.63 17.06 -7.89
CA GLU A 59 2.11 17.74 -6.69
C GLU A 59 1.17 16.83 -5.91
N GLU A 60 0.20 16.18 -6.59
CA GLU A 60 -0.73 15.23 -5.98
C GLU A 60 -0.02 14.00 -5.41
N ARG A 61 1.02 13.51 -6.10
CA ARG A 61 1.88 12.43 -5.59
C ARG A 61 2.59 12.83 -4.30
N LEU A 62 3.16 14.03 -4.26
CA LEU A 62 3.84 14.55 -3.06
C LEU A 62 2.87 14.66 -1.88
N GLU A 63 1.64 15.14 -2.10
CA GLU A 63 0.61 15.18 -1.06
C GLU A 63 0.26 13.78 -0.56
N LEU A 64 0.09 12.81 -1.46
CA LEU A 64 -0.14 11.41 -1.11
C LEU A 64 1.04 10.84 -0.29
N PHE A 65 2.28 11.08 -0.71
CA PHE A 65 3.47 10.57 -0.03
C PHE A 65 3.61 11.12 1.39
N ARG A 66 3.35 12.41 1.60
CA ARG A 66 3.41 13.06 2.92
C ARG A 66 2.42 12.49 3.93
N LYS A 67 1.34 11.86 3.47
CA LYS A 67 0.37 11.17 4.34
C LYS A 67 0.86 9.78 4.80
N HIS A 68 1.86 9.20 4.15
CA HIS A 68 2.39 7.87 4.51
C HIS A 68 3.18 7.93 5.82
N PRO A 69 3.12 6.88 6.67
CA PRO A 69 3.95 6.80 7.85
C PRO A 69 5.42 6.54 7.48
N GLU A 70 6.31 6.99 8.33
CA GLU A 70 7.72 6.57 8.27
C GLU A 70 7.89 5.12 8.74
N LEU A 71 9.04 4.54 8.44
CA LEU A 71 9.43 3.28 9.06
C LEU A 71 9.81 3.51 10.53
N ALA A 72 9.31 2.65 11.41
CA ALA A 72 9.50 2.73 12.87
C ALA A 72 9.17 4.13 13.43
N PRO A 73 7.94 4.66 13.25
CA PRO A 73 7.57 5.95 13.80
C PRO A 73 7.61 5.93 15.34
N GLU A 74 7.80 7.11 15.96
CA GLU A 74 7.81 7.22 17.44
C GLU A 74 6.55 6.63 18.10
N ASN A 75 5.40 6.87 17.47
CA ASN A 75 4.13 6.30 17.95
C ASN A 75 3.50 5.43 16.84
N PRO A 76 3.66 4.10 16.92
CA PRO A 76 3.06 3.18 15.96
C PRO A 76 1.53 3.25 15.86
N MET A 77 0.85 3.68 16.93
CA MET A 77 -0.62 3.82 16.96
C MET A 77 -1.15 4.93 16.04
N THR A 78 -0.29 5.79 15.53
CA THR A 78 -0.67 6.80 14.52
C THR A 78 -0.81 6.24 13.12
N MET A 79 -0.33 5.01 12.87
CA MET A 79 -0.45 4.32 11.59
C MET A 79 -1.84 3.69 11.41
N THR A 80 -2.21 3.42 10.15
CA THR A 80 -3.36 2.54 9.84
C THR A 80 -3.09 1.11 10.32
N GLY A 81 -4.15 0.31 10.49
CA GLY A 81 -4.00 -1.10 10.89
C GLY A 81 -3.15 -1.92 9.93
N GLU A 82 -3.30 -1.66 8.63
CA GLU A 82 -2.54 -2.29 7.56
C GLU A 82 -1.04 -1.95 7.69
N SER A 83 -0.69 -0.68 7.86
CA SER A 83 0.70 -0.25 8.05
C SER A 83 1.30 -0.77 9.36
N GLN A 84 0.52 -0.86 10.45
CA GLN A 84 0.98 -1.49 11.70
C GLN A 84 1.31 -2.98 11.48
N SER A 85 0.45 -3.71 10.77
CA SER A 85 0.65 -5.13 10.46
C SER A 85 1.89 -5.35 9.58
N GLU A 86 2.03 -4.54 8.52
CA GLU A 86 3.15 -4.61 7.58
C GLU A 86 4.49 -4.33 8.29
N GLN A 87 4.56 -3.27 9.09
CA GLN A 87 5.75 -2.92 9.85
C GLN A 87 6.02 -3.88 11.02
N GLY A 88 4.96 -4.39 11.66
CA GLY A 88 5.05 -5.37 12.75
C GLY A 88 5.74 -6.67 12.33
N ARG A 89 5.55 -7.11 11.09
CA ARG A 89 6.23 -8.29 10.53
C ARG A 89 7.77 -8.21 10.62
N LEU A 90 8.33 -7.01 10.56
CA LEU A 90 9.75 -6.74 10.67
C LEU A 90 10.15 -6.14 12.04
N ASN A 91 9.29 -6.27 13.05
CA ASN A 91 9.49 -5.74 14.40
C ASN A 91 9.70 -4.22 14.46
N LEU A 92 9.22 -3.47 13.45
CA LEU A 92 9.41 -2.00 13.36
C LEU A 92 8.47 -1.23 14.30
N THR A 93 7.46 -1.87 14.86
CA THR A 93 6.51 -1.28 15.81
C THR A 93 6.90 -1.47 17.27
N SER A 94 7.97 -2.24 17.55
CA SER A 94 8.46 -2.52 18.91
C SER A 94 9.38 -1.42 19.41
N ASP A 95 9.29 -1.11 20.71
CA ASP A 95 10.22 -0.22 21.39
C ASP A 95 11.64 -0.82 21.50
N GLU A 96 11.75 -2.15 21.44
CA GLU A 96 13.02 -2.90 21.47
C GLU A 96 13.64 -3.07 20.08
N ASN A 97 13.16 -2.33 19.07
CA ASN A 97 13.70 -2.39 17.73
C ASN A 97 15.15 -1.86 17.67
N GLU A 98 16.09 -2.75 17.42
CA GLU A 98 17.53 -2.43 17.31
C GLU A 98 17.87 -1.43 16.20
N TYR A 99 17.02 -1.32 15.17
CA TYR A 99 17.20 -0.40 14.04
C TYR A 99 16.59 0.98 14.27
N ARG A 100 15.91 1.22 15.40
CA ARG A 100 15.15 2.47 15.64
C ARG A 100 16.01 3.72 15.48
N ALA A 101 17.19 3.77 16.10
CA ALA A 101 18.08 4.91 16.01
C ALA A 101 18.56 5.17 14.57
N LEU A 102 18.99 4.09 13.87
CA LEU A 102 19.42 4.17 12.48
C LEU A 102 18.30 4.61 11.55
N LEU A 103 17.08 4.07 11.72
CA LEU A 103 15.92 4.45 10.93
C LEU A 103 15.52 5.90 11.17
N SER A 104 15.56 6.38 12.41
CA SER A 104 15.32 7.79 12.73
C SER A 104 16.26 8.72 11.98
N GLU A 105 17.57 8.40 11.96
CA GLU A 105 18.57 9.17 11.22
C GLU A 105 18.31 9.13 9.69
N LEU A 106 18.02 7.95 9.14
CA LEU A 106 17.75 7.78 7.72
C LEU A 106 16.44 8.48 7.31
N ASN A 107 15.38 8.39 8.11
CA ASN A 107 14.12 9.10 7.89
C ASN A 107 14.34 10.61 7.85
N ALA A 108 15.10 11.16 8.79
CA ALA A 108 15.41 12.59 8.83
C ALA A 108 16.18 13.05 7.58
N LYS A 109 17.20 12.30 7.18
CA LYS A 109 17.98 12.58 5.94
C LYS A 109 17.13 12.50 4.70
N TYR A 110 16.27 11.49 4.61
CA TYR A 110 15.41 11.27 3.45
C TYR A 110 14.37 12.39 3.32
N ARG A 111 13.70 12.74 4.42
CA ARG A 111 12.71 13.82 4.48
C ARG A 111 13.33 15.18 4.13
N LEU A 112 14.53 15.46 4.66
CA LEU A 112 15.24 16.69 4.32
C LEU A 112 15.53 16.81 2.82
N LYS A 113 15.86 15.69 2.17
CA LYS A 113 16.19 15.68 0.74
C LYS A 113 14.95 15.72 -0.16
N PHE A 114 13.92 14.94 0.17
CA PHE A 114 12.80 14.68 -0.75
C PHE A 114 11.48 15.33 -0.32
N ASP A 115 11.36 15.78 0.95
CA ASP A 115 10.17 16.40 1.52
C ASP A 115 8.95 15.44 1.63
N PHE A 116 9.23 14.15 1.76
CA PHE A 116 8.26 13.09 2.06
C PHE A 116 8.96 11.89 2.70
N PRO A 117 8.22 10.98 3.39
CA PRO A 117 8.82 9.80 4.02
C PRO A 117 9.32 8.78 3.00
N PHE A 118 10.27 7.94 3.40
CA PHE A 118 10.68 6.79 2.61
C PHE A 118 9.54 5.77 2.54
N ILE A 119 9.12 5.45 1.32
CA ILE A 119 8.03 4.52 1.04
C ILE A 119 8.60 3.29 0.33
N THR A 120 8.42 2.12 0.92
CA THR A 120 8.82 0.83 0.34
C THR A 120 7.78 -0.25 0.62
N ALA A 121 7.65 -1.19 -0.29
CA ALA A 121 6.77 -2.35 -0.15
C ALA A 121 7.44 -3.41 0.72
N LEU A 122 7.20 -3.38 2.04
CA LEU A 122 7.83 -4.28 3.00
C LEU A 122 7.60 -5.75 2.67
N VAL A 123 6.52 -6.09 1.98
CA VAL A 123 6.24 -7.46 1.51
C VAL A 123 7.34 -8.04 0.62
N ARG A 124 8.13 -7.19 -0.05
CA ARG A 124 9.26 -7.59 -0.91
C ARG A 124 10.56 -7.85 -0.16
N HIS A 125 10.60 -7.48 1.12
CA HIS A 125 11.81 -7.59 1.92
C HIS A 125 11.76 -8.80 2.84
N PRO A 126 12.72 -9.73 2.73
CA PRO A 126 12.80 -10.88 3.64
C PRO A 126 13.19 -10.47 5.06
N GLY A 127 13.86 -9.33 5.23
CA GLY A 127 14.32 -8.81 6.53
C GLY A 127 14.84 -7.38 6.43
N MET A 128 15.25 -6.85 7.58
CA MET A 128 15.69 -5.45 7.71
C MET A 128 16.94 -5.10 6.92
N GLU A 129 17.87 -6.03 6.73
CA GLU A 129 19.08 -5.80 5.90
C GLU A 129 18.70 -5.36 4.48
N SER A 130 17.73 -6.03 3.88
CA SER A 130 17.18 -5.71 2.56
C SER A 130 16.52 -4.33 2.52
N VAL A 131 15.74 -3.98 3.56
CA VAL A 131 15.11 -2.66 3.70
C VAL A 131 16.17 -1.57 3.79
N LEU A 132 17.17 -1.74 4.64
CA LEU A 132 18.26 -0.77 4.85
C LEU A 132 19.10 -0.60 3.58
N ALA A 133 19.36 -1.68 2.85
CA ALA A 133 20.09 -1.62 1.58
C ALA A 133 19.32 -0.78 0.54
N GLU A 134 18.00 -1.00 0.39
CA GLU A 134 17.17 -0.19 -0.49
C GLU A 134 17.10 1.26 -0.03
N PHE A 135 16.93 1.51 1.27
CA PHE A 135 16.86 2.85 1.84
C PHE A 135 18.13 3.66 1.48
N LYS A 136 19.31 3.09 1.77
CA LYS A 136 20.61 3.73 1.48
C LYS A 136 20.80 3.98 -0.02
N LYS A 137 20.39 3.05 -0.86
CA LYS A 137 20.43 3.21 -2.31
C LYS A 137 19.55 4.36 -2.78
N ARG A 138 18.30 4.42 -2.30
CA ARG A 138 17.32 5.39 -2.75
C ARG A 138 17.57 6.81 -2.25
N ILE A 139 18.22 6.98 -1.11
CA ILE A 139 18.71 8.30 -0.67
C ILE A 139 19.64 8.94 -1.71
N ALA A 140 20.37 8.16 -2.51
CA ALA A 140 21.25 8.67 -3.55
C ALA A 140 20.52 9.13 -4.82
N ASN A 141 19.27 8.77 -5.02
CA ASN A 141 18.49 9.14 -6.21
C ASN A 141 18.29 10.65 -6.34
N ASP A 142 18.05 11.12 -7.56
CA ASP A 142 17.47 12.44 -7.80
C ASP A 142 15.96 12.45 -7.45
N ARG A 143 15.41 13.67 -7.24
CA ARG A 143 14.01 13.83 -6.80
C ARG A 143 13.00 13.21 -7.77
N LYS A 144 13.20 13.37 -9.08
CA LYS A 144 12.27 12.87 -10.11
C LYS A 144 12.24 11.34 -10.13
N SER A 145 13.40 10.72 -10.07
CA SER A 145 13.54 9.26 -9.97
C SER A 145 12.88 8.73 -8.69
N GLU A 146 13.02 9.45 -7.57
CA GLU A 146 12.48 9.03 -6.30
C GLU A 146 10.95 9.16 -6.23
N ILE A 147 10.36 10.21 -6.81
CA ILE A 147 8.90 10.33 -6.95
C ILE A 147 8.35 9.16 -7.77
N LYS A 148 8.99 8.80 -8.89
CA LYS A 148 8.59 7.65 -9.70
C LYS A 148 8.72 6.33 -8.94
N GLN A 149 9.81 6.16 -8.20
CA GLN A 149 10.03 4.95 -7.40
C GLN A 149 8.99 4.82 -6.29
N SER A 150 8.67 5.90 -5.59
CA SER A 150 7.73 5.90 -4.48
C SER A 150 6.31 5.54 -4.92
N ILE A 151 5.82 6.09 -6.05
CA ILE A 151 4.49 5.72 -6.56
C ILE A 151 4.41 4.23 -6.96
N GLU A 152 5.47 3.67 -7.52
CA GLU A 152 5.51 2.23 -7.83
C GLU A 152 5.49 1.37 -6.55
N GLN A 153 6.14 1.81 -5.46
CA GLN A 153 6.06 1.11 -4.18
C GLN A 153 4.62 1.11 -3.63
N ILE A 154 3.92 2.24 -3.71
CA ILE A 154 2.51 2.33 -3.28
C ILE A 154 1.63 1.37 -4.10
N ILE A 155 1.82 1.30 -5.41
CA ILE A 155 1.09 0.35 -6.28
C ILE A 155 1.31 -1.10 -5.83
N ILE A 156 2.54 -1.46 -5.47
CA ILE A 156 2.86 -2.82 -5.00
C ILE A 156 2.20 -3.11 -3.66
N VAL A 157 2.26 -2.17 -2.71
CA VAL A 157 1.58 -2.30 -1.41
C VAL A 157 0.07 -2.47 -1.61
N SER A 158 -0.54 -1.62 -2.42
CA SER A 158 -1.98 -1.68 -2.71
C SER A 158 -2.39 -3.02 -3.34
N SER A 159 -1.60 -3.53 -4.27
CA SER A 159 -1.84 -4.86 -4.86
C SER A 159 -1.70 -5.98 -3.83
N SER A 160 -0.71 -5.92 -2.94
CA SER A 160 -0.54 -6.90 -1.86
C SER A 160 -1.73 -6.89 -0.90
N ARG A 161 -2.21 -5.70 -0.52
CA ARG A 161 -3.40 -5.53 0.33
C ARG A 161 -4.67 -6.05 -0.36
N ALA A 162 -4.83 -5.80 -1.66
CA ALA A 162 -5.95 -6.34 -2.44
C ALA A 162 -5.93 -7.88 -2.46
N HIS A 163 -4.78 -8.50 -2.68
CA HIS A 163 -4.65 -9.96 -2.60
C HIS A 163 -4.97 -10.50 -1.20
N ALA A 164 -4.56 -9.81 -0.13
CA ALA A 164 -4.86 -10.23 1.24
C ALA A 164 -6.36 -10.08 1.56
N LEU A 165 -7.01 -8.99 1.12
CA LEU A 165 -8.43 -8.73 1.38
C LEU A 165 -9.34 -9.70 0.65
N PHE A 166 -9.01 -10.07 -0.60
CA PHE A 166 -9.81 -10.92 -1.50
C PHE A 166 -9.23 -12.34 -1.67
N ALA A 167 -8.40 -12.84 -0.73
CA ALA A 167 -7.62 -14.09 -0.87
C ALA A 167 -8.44 -15.36 -1.12
N ASP A 168 -9.72 -15.41 -0.71
CA ASP A 168 -10.56 -16.61 -0.81
C ASP A 168 -11.18 -16.88 -2.18
N GLU A 169 -11.09 -15.95 -3.13
CA GLU A 169 -11.65 -16.21 -4.47
C GLU A 169 -10.89 -17.28 -5.27
N LYS A 170 -9.64 -17.55 -4.92
CA LYS A 170 -8.83 -18.62 -5.55
C LYS A 170 -9.09 -20.02 -4.98
N ALA A 171 -9.74 -20.11 -3.82
CA ALA A 171 -9.92 -21.40 -3.12
C ALA A 171 -11.16 -22.20 -3.57
N ASN A 172 -12.02 -21.70 -4.48
CA ASN A 172 -13.26 -22.42 -4.83
C ASN A 172 -13.57 -22.50 -6.34
N PRO A 173 -12.76 -23.20 -7.16
CA PRO A 173 -13.16 -23.54 -8.54
C PRO A 173 -14.10 -24.76 -8.65
N VAL A 174 -14.46 -25.45 -7.56
CA VAL A 174 -15.06 -26.82 -7.63
C VAL A 174 -16.57 -26.89 -7.35
N GLN A 175 -17.27 -25.82 -6.96
CA GLN A 175 -18.70 -25.92 -6.61
C GLN A 175 -19.70 -25.43 -7.66
N ARG A 176 -19.30 -25.07 -8.87
CA ARG A 176 -20.24 -24.66 -9.95
C ARG A 176 -20.67 -25.76 -10.92
N ALA A 177 -20.29 -27.02 -10.68
CA ALA A 177 -20.61 -28.13 -11.59
C ALA A 177 -21.64 -29.14 -11.04
N SER A 178 -22.41 -28.83 -9.99
CA SER A 178 -23.35 -29.80 -9.40
C SER A 178 -24.77 -29.30 -9.20
N THR A 179 -25.25 -28.40 -10.05
CA THR A 179 -26.71 -28.07 -10.07
C THR A 179 -27.24 -27.94 -11.50
N ALA A 180 -27.03 -28.98 -12.30
CA ALA A 180 -27.70 -29.16 -13.57
C ALA A 180 -27.94 -30.69 -13.80
N GLN A 181 -28.90 -31.24 -13.10
CA GLN A 181 -29.67 -32.43 -13.49
C GLN A 181 -31.08 -32.34 -12.93
#